data_e542c8978b4227d3aa3763fb44fe4028
#
_entry.id   e542c8978b4227d3aa3763fb44fe4028
#
_cell.length_a   1.000
_cell.length_b   1.000
_cell.length_c   1.000
_cell.angle_alpha   90.00
_cell.angle_beta   90.00
_cell.angle_gamma   90.00
#
_symmetry.space_group_name_H-M   'P 1'
#
loop_
_entity.id
_entity.type
_entity.pdbx_description
1 polymer ?
#
loop_
_entity_poly.entity_id
_entity_poly.type
_entity_poly.pdbx_seq_one_letter_code
_entity_poly.pdbx_strand_id
1 'polypeptide(L)'
;MRRTTRRPRSLRTGIVLAVGVILGMIAAPRPVAAGRPVILSTTTSTQDSGLLDVLVPMFEKKTGTTVKTISVGTGQALALAAKGEAVVCLVHAPDSEKKYVADGLLLNRRLVMHNDYIIVGPAEDPARIKGLAGAADALKRISEAKATFVSRGDNSGTHQLEKKLWKEAKLEPAGAWYLQAGQGMGATLGIASEKRAYAVTDRGTFLAFQKRVQLVNLVEKDRILLNIYSVLEANATKFPRVNAAGGKAFADFMLSKEVLEIIKTFGVDKYGEPLFFPDAGKREDAL
;
A
#
# COMPACT_ATOMS: atom_id res chain seq x y z
N MET A 1 -68.34 74.29 -57.81
CA MET A 1 -67.96 72.99 -58.39
C MET A 1 -66.44 72.86 -58.32
N ARG A 2 -65.93 72.06 -57.39
CA ARG A 2 -64.46 71.75 -57.23
C ARG A 2 -64.32 70.23 -57.33
N ARG A 3 -63.65 69.78 -58.35
CA ARG A 3 -63.22 68.38 -58.54
C ARG A 3 -61.95 68.10 -57.74
N THR A 4 -62.02 67.16 -56.84
CA THR A 4 -60.86 66.66 -56.11
C THR A 4 -60.33 65.40 -56.78
N THR A 5 -59.15 65.46 -57.32
CA THR A 5 -58.40 64.34 -57.88
C THR A 5 -57.69 63.55 -56.80
N ARG A 6 -58.03 62.29 -56.62
CA ARG A 6 -57.28 61.34 -55.73
C ARG A 6 -56.11 60.74 -56.47
N ARG A 7 -54.91 60.89 -55.90
CA ARG A 7 -53.68 60.17 -56.30
C ARG A 7 -53.60 58.80 -55.62
N PRO A 8 -53.15 57.72 -56.31
CA PRO A 8 -53.01 56.42 -55.71
C PRO A 8 -51.72 56.36 -54.83
N ARG A 9 -51.84 55.73 -53.64
CA ARG A 9 -50.71 55.39 -52.73
C ARG A 9 -50.02 54.13 -53.21
N SER A 10 -48.70 54.19 -53.50
CA SER A 10 -47.84 53.06 -53.80
C SER A 10 -47.55 52.29 -52.52
N LEU A 11 -47.86 51.01 -52.51
CA LEU A 11 -47.52 50.06 -51.44
C LEU A 11 -46.06 49.68 -51.61
N ARG A 12 -45.17 50.11 -50.68
CA ARG A 12 -43.80 49.65 -50.60
C ARG A 12 -43.78 48.43 -49.66
N THR A 13 -43.59 47.24 -50.24
CA THR A 13 -43.35 46.01 -49.53
C THR A 13 -41.94 46.01 -48.95
N GLY A 14 -41.83 46.22 -47.62
CA GLY A 14 -40.56 46.08 -46.89
C GLY A 14 -40.31 44.62 -46.59
N ILE A 15 -39.23 44.06 -47.14
CA ILE A 15 -38.72 42.73 -46.77
C ILE A 15 -37.94 42.91 -45.46
N VAL A 16 -38.49 42.33 -44.35
CA VAL A 16 -37.76 42.27 -43.07
C VAL A 16 -36.92 40.96 -43.09
N LEU A 17 -35.60 41.15 -43.23
CA LEU A 17 -34.61 40.05 -43.06
C LEU A 17 -34.49 39.76 -41.56
N ALA A 18 -35.06 38.65 -41.08
CA ALA A 18 -34.84 38.16 -39.73
C ALA A 18 -33.48 37.47 -39.68
N VAL A 19 -32.46 38.12 -39.11
CA VAL A 19 -31.16 37.50 -38.77
C VAL A 19 -31.33 36.70 -37.48
N GLY A 20 -31.50 35.36 -37.63
CA GLY A 20 -31.50 34.46 -36.48
C GLY A 20 -30.10 34.32 -35.88
N VAL A 21 -29.87 34.92 -34.71
CA VAL A 21 -28.68 34.68 -33.90
C VAL A 21 -28.82 33.35 -33.22
N ILE A 22 -28.13 32.30 -33.76
CA ILE A 22 -28.01 31.01 -33.09
C ILE A 22 -26.97 31.19 -31.94
N LEU A 23 -27.47 31.40 -30.73
CA LEU A 23 -26.66 31.34 -29.53
C LEU A 23 -26.28 29.87 -29.31
N GLY A 24 -25.09 29.47 -29.75
CA GLY A 24 -24.47 28.19 -29.38
C GLY A 24 -24.27 28.13 -27.87
N MET A 25 -25.09 27.42 -27.13
CA MET A 25 -24.84 27.07 -25.75
C MET A 25 -23.60 26.16 -25.70
N ILE A 26 -22.47 26.74 -25.44
CA ILE A 26 -21.26 26.00 -25.01
C ILE A 26 -21.62 25.42 -23.65
N ALA A 27 -21.98 24.13 -23.61
CA ALA A 27 -22.18 23.39 -22.35
C ALA A 27 -20.84 23.40 -21.60
N ALA A 28 -20.73 24.21 -20.57
CA ALA A 28 -19.60 24.17 -19.66
C ALA A 28 -19.48 22.74 -19.08
N PRO A 29 -18.28 22.17 -19.02
CA PRO A 29 -18.10 20.87 -18.40
C PRO A 29 -18.64 20.93 -16.97
N ARG A 30 -19.63 20.11 -16.66
CA ARG A 30 -20.14 19.99 -15.29
C ARG A 30 -18.99 19.52 -14.42
N PRO A 31 -18.69 20.17 -13.28
CA PRO A 31 -17.75 19.64 -12.32
C PRO A 31 -18.25 18.25 -11.91
N VAL A 32 -17.44 17.23 -12.17
CA VAL A 32 -17.67 15.88 -11.62
C VAL A 32 -17.67 16.08 -10.12
N ALA A 33 -18.80 15.83 -9.47
CA ALA A 33 -18.90 15.92 -8.03
C ALA A 33 -17.79 15.03 -7.46
N ALA A 34 -16.85 15.64 -6.72
CA ALA A 34 -15.77 14.92 -6.10
C ALA A 34 -16.38 13.83 -5.20
N GLY A 35 -16.24 12.58 -5.61
CA GLY A 35 -16.76 11.44 -4.87
C GLY A 35 -16.15 11.43 -3.44
N ARG A 36 -16.81 10.76 -2.49
CA ARG A 36 -16.22 10.57 -1.16
C ARG A 36 -14.82 9.97 -1.30
N PRO A 37 -13.82 10.47 -0.57
CA PRO A 37 -12.46 9.96 -0.68
C PRO A 37 -12.39 8.46 -0.33
N VAL A 38 -11.46 7.76 -0.93
CA VAL A 38 -11.06 6.42 -0.52
C VAL A 38 -10.13 6.56 0.67
N ILE A 39 -10.50 6.02 1.82
CA ILE A 39 -9.61 5.92 2.97
C ILE A 39 -8.89 4.58 2.88
N LEU A 40 -7.59 4.63 2.59
CA LEU A 40 -6.70 3.47 2.51
C LEU A 40 -5.93 3.34 3.83
N SER A 41 -6.09 2.23 4.54
CA SER A 41 -5.16 1.88 5.63
C SER A 41 -4.07 0.94 5.12
N THR A 42 -2.83 1.20 5.53
CA THR A 42 -1.68 0.41 5.09
C THR A 42 -0.59 0.41 6.16
N THR A 43 0.55 -0.20 5.85
CA THR A 43 1.67 -0.26 6.79
C THR A 43 2.71 0.83 6.54
N THR A 44 3.45 1.19 7.59
CA THR A 44 4.56 2.15 7.47
C THR A 44 5.61 1.65 6.47
N SER A 45 5.94 0.36 6.47
CA SER A 45 6.89 -0.22 5.51
C SER A 45 6.40 -0.13 4.05
N THR A 46 5.09 -0.30 3.81
CA THR A 46 4.51 -0.11 2.47
C THR A 46 4.65 1.35 2.02
N GLN A 47 4.36 2.31 2.91
CA GLN A 47 4.54 3.73 2.61
C GLN A 47 6.02 4.07 2.39
N ASP A 48 6.91 3.62 3.28
CA ASP A 48 8.35 3.89 3.23
C ASP A 48 9.04 3.33 1.98
N SER A 49 8.45 2.30 1.34
CA SER A 49 8.94 1.78 0.06
C SER A 49 8.81 2.78 -1.09
N GLY A 50 7.88 3.74 -0.99
CA GLY A 50 7.58 4.73 -2.04
C GLY A 50 6.63 4.22 -3.12
N LEU A 51 6.16 2.97 -3.06
CA LEU A 51 5.25 2.41 -4.08
C LEU A 51 3.93 3.19 -4.16
N LEU A 52 3.36 3.57 -3.02
CA LEU A 52 2.11 4.31 -2.97
C LEU A 52 2.24 5.75 -3.50
N ASP A 53 3.43 6.34 -3.46
CA ASP A 53 3.69 7.67 -4.02
C ASP A 53 3.57 7.68 -5.55
N VAL A 54 3.69 6.49 -6.18
CA VAL A 54 3.44 6.30 -7.61
C VAL A 54 2.00 5.89 -7.87
N LEU A 55 1.48 4.90 -7.14
CA LEU A 55 0.19 4.28 -7.45
C LEU A 55 -1.02 5.15 -7.06
N VAL A 56 -0.95 5.88 -5.94
CA VAL A 56 -2.05 6.73 -5.48
C VAL A 56 -2.36 7.85 -6.47
N PRO A 57 -1.38 8.66 -6.93
CA PRO A 57 -1.65 9.69 -7.94
C PRO A 57 -2.19 9.13 -9.27
N MET A 58 -1.76 7.92 -9.66
CA MET A 58 -2.27 7.25 -10.86
C MET A 58 -3.76 6.90 -10.71
N PHE A 59 -4.15 6.34 -9.56
CA PHE A 59 -5.55 6.04 -9.25
C PHE A 59 -6.40 7.31 -9.26
N GLU A 60 -5.95 8.36 -8.58
CA GLU A 60 -6.64 9.64 -8.50
C GLU A 60 -6.84 10.27 -9.88
N LYS A 61 -5.79 10.29 -10.70
CA LYS A 61 -5.86 10.77 -12.09
C LYS A 61 -6.83 9.97 -12.94
N LYS A 62 -6.86 8.64 -12.77
CA LYS A 62 -7.71 7.72 -13.56
C LYS A 62 -9.18 7.79 -13.18
N THR A 63 -9.49 8.02 -11.92
CA THR A 63 -10.85 7.91 -11.37
C THR A 63 -11.47 9.25 -10.96
N GLY A 64 -10.66 10.30 -10.79
CA GLY A 64 -11.09 11.56 -10.18
C GLY A 64 -11.41 11.45 -8.68
N THR A 65 -11.08 10.32 -8.05
CA THR A 65 -11.39 10.05 -6.64
C THR A 65 -10.12 10.18 -5.79
N THR A 66 -10.14 11.05 -4.80
CA THR A 66 -9.01 11.26 -3.88
C THR A 66 -8.81 10.06 -2.96
N VAL A 67 -7.55 9.71 -2.68
CA VAL A 67 -7.15 8.69 -1.69
C VAL A 67 -6.51 9.35 -0.49
N LYS A 68 -7.00 8.99 0.71
CA LYS A 68 -6.37 9.37 1.98
C LYS A 68 -5.71 8.15 2.58
N THR A 69 -4.39 8.13 2.60
CA THR A 69 -3.61 7.02 3.15
C THR A 69 -3.36 7.20 4.64
N ILE A 70 -3.58 6.14 5.42
CA ILE A 70 -3.26 6.04 6.85
C ILE A 70 -2.23 4.93 7.00
N SER A 71 -0.98 5.29 7.25
CA SER A 71 0.16 4.37 7.39
C SER A 71 0.47 4.12 8.85
N VAL A 72 0.24 2.88 9.31
CA VAL A 72 0.39 2.46 10.71
C VAL A 72 0.91 1.01 10.79
N GLY A 73 0.99 0.42 11.97
CA GLY A 73 1.30 -1.02 12.08
C GLY A 73 0.17 -1.89 11.52
N THR A 74 0.49 -3.10 11.01
CA THR A 74 -0.47 -3.99 10.33
C THR A 74 -1.74 -4.26 11.17
N GLY A 75 -1.58 -4.56 12.46
CA GLY A 75 -2.73 -4.81 13.35
C GLY A 75 -3.65 -3.60 13.45
N GLN A 76 -3.08 -2.40 13.49
CA GLN A 76 -3.83 -1.14 13.53
C GLN A 76 -4.48 -0.83 12.17
N ALA A 77 -3.78 -1.08 11.05
CA ALA A 77 -4.34 -0.90 9.71
C ALA A 77 -5.57 -1.80 9.47
N LEU A 78 -5.47 -3.09 9.86
CA LEU A 78 -6.59 -4.02 9.81
C LEU A 78 -7.75 -3.58 10.73
N ALA A 79 -7.45 -3.10 11.94
CA ALA A 79 -8.47 -2.63 12.88
C ALA A 79 -9.22 -1.40 12.38
N LEU A 80 -8.56 -0.45 11.70
CA LEU A 80 -9.20 0.71 11.07
C LEU A 80 -10.21 0.26 10.01
N ALA A 81 -9.83 -0.65 9.12
CA ALA A 81 -10.74 -1.18 8.11
C ALA A 81 -11.89 -2.00 8.73
N ALA A 82 -11.60 -2.80 9.76
CA ALA A 82 -12.58 -3.61 10.48
C ALA A 82 -13.58 -2.82 11.33
N LYS A 83 -13.36 -1.52 11.50
CA LYS A 83 -14.30 -0.57 12.13
C LYS A 83 -14.99 0.33 11.11
N GLY A 84 -14.67 0.20 9.83
CA GLY A 84 -15.18 1.08 8.77
C GLY A 84 -14.57 2.49 8.79
N GLU A 85 -13.45 2.69 9.48
CA GLU A 85 -12.67 3.94 9.48
C GLU A 85 -11.78 4.04 8.22
N ALA A 86 -11.40 2.90 7.64
CA ALA A 86 -10.85 2.78 6.31
C ALA A 86 -11.77 1.89 5.45
N VAL A 87 -11.88 2.18 4.16
CA VAL A 87 -12.72 1.39 3.25
C VAL A 87 -11.98 0.26 2.57
N VAL A 88 -10.68 0.38 2.48
CA VAL A 88 -9.78 -0.61 1.89
C VAL A 88 -8.48 -0.64 2.69
N CYS A 89 -7.88 -1.81 2.83
CA CYS A 89 -6.55 -1.95 3.41
C CYS A 89 -5.60 -2.73 2.49
N LEU A 90 -4.34 -2.32 2.46
CA LEU A 90 -3.23 -3.00 1.79
C LEU A 90 -2.21 -3.38 2.86
N VAL A 91 -2.13 -4.66 3.18
CA VAL A 91 -1.38 -5.19 4.34
C VAL A 91 -0.69 -6.51 4.00
N HIS A 92 0.15 -7.03 4.91
CA HIS A 92 0.98 -8.20 4.67
C HIS A 92 1.12 -9.08 5.93
N ALA A 93 -0.01 -9.52 6.50
CA ALA A 93 -0.08 -10.45 7.62
C ALA A 93 -1.20 -11.48 7.38
N PRO A 94 -0.98 -12.47 6.50
CA PRO A 94 -2.00 -13.40 6.01
C PRO A 94 -2.86 -14.05 7.09
N ASP A 95 -2.26 -14.47 8.22
CA ASP A 95 -3.00 -15.13 9.30
C ASP A 95 -4.00 -14.16 9.96
N SER A 96 -3.58 -12.93 10.23
CA SER A 96 -4.46 -11.89 10.77
C SER A 96 -5.54 -11.49 9.77
N GLU A 97 -5.20 -11.33 8.49
CA GLU A 97 -6.13 -10.99 7.41
C GLU A 97 -7.25 -12.04 7.29
N LYS A 98 -6.87 -13.32 7.26
CA LYS A 98 -7.83 -14.46 7.19
C LYS A 98 -8.78 -14.48 8.38
N LYS A 99 -8.29 -14.11 9.58
CA LYS A 99 -9.14 -14.00 10.76
C LYS A 99 -10.19 -12.90 10.60
N TYR A 100 -9.80 -11.68 10.17
CA TYR A 100 -10.76 -10.59 9.94
C TYR A 100 -11.79 -10.91 8.85
N VAL A 101 -11.40 -11.71 7.85
CA VAL A 101 -12.34 -12.21 6.82
C VAL A 101 -13.30 -13.26 7.42
N ALA A 102 -12.81 -14.20 8.20
CA ALA A 102 -13.63 -15.20 8.88
C ALA A 102 -14.66 -14.57 9.84
N ASP A 103 -14.27 -13.50 10.53
CA ASP A 103 -15.16 -12.70 11.42
C ASP A 103 -16.17 -11.84 10.60
N GLY A 104 -16.06 -11.84 9.26
CA GLY A 104 -16.92 -11.10 8.34
C GLY A 104 -16.78 -9.58 8.48
N LEU A 105 -15.67 -9.07 9.03
CA LEU A 105 -15.38 -7.65 9.17
C LEU A 105 -14.75 -7.08 7.90
N LEU A 106 -13.89 -7.86 7.25
CA LEU A 106 -13.28 -7.56 5.95
C LEU A 106 -13.73 -8.60 4.92
N LEU A 107 -13.70 -8.20 3.64
CA LEU A 107 -14.12 -9.01 2.51
C LEU A 107 -13.06 -8.98 1.40
N ASN A 108 -13.22 -9.89 0.44
CA ASN A 108 -12.52 -9.87 -0.84
C ASN A 108 -10.99 -9.79 -0.69
N ARG A 109 -10.40 -10.57 0.23
CA ARG A 109 -8.95 -10.69 0.34
C ARG A 109 -8.36 -11.18 -0.98
N ARG A 110 -7.52 -10.39 -1.62
CA ARG A 110 -6.88 -10.71 -2.91
C ARG A 110 -5.39 -10.44 -2.84
N LEU A 111 -4.58 -11.37 -3.35
CA LEU A 111 -3.13 -11.20 -3.42
C LEU A 111 -2.81 -10.10 -4.43
N VAL A 112 -1.87 -9.23 -4.08
CA VAL A 112 -1.37 -8.15 -4.95
C VAL A 112 0.05 -8.46 -5.39
N MET A 113 0.93 -8.68 -4.43
CA MET A 113 2.37 -8.83 -4.64
C MET A 113 3.00 -9.54 -3.44
N HIS A 114 4.25 -9.92 -3.57
CA HIS A 114 5.12 -10.25 -2.45
C HIS A 114 6.46 -9.54 -2.54
N ASN A 115 7.14 -9.42 -1.41
CA ASN A 115 8.58 -9.37 -1.31
C ASN A 115 9.01 -10.41 -0.27
N ASP A 116 10.25 -10.40 0.16
CA ASP A 116 10.71 -11.26 1.23
C ASP A 116 11.14 -10.42 2.45
N TYR A 117 11.07 -11.05 3.58
CA TYR A 117 11.82 -10.62 4.75
C TYR A 117 13.24 -11.15 4.67
N ILE A 118 14.14 -10.44 5.32
CA ILE A 118 15.54 -10.80 5.46
C ILE A 118 15.97 -10.58 6.92
N ILE A 119 17.03 -11.29 7.34
CA ILE A 119 17.70 -10.97 8.60
C ILE A 119 18.96 -10.17 8.26
N VAL A 120 19.00 -8.95 8.74
CA VAL A 120 20.14 -8.06 8.58
C VAL A 120 20.94 -7.97 9.88
N GLY A 121 22.21 -7.60 9.77
CA GLY A 121 23.08 -7.41 10.92
C GLY A 121 24.38 -6.73 10.53
N PRO A 122 25.31 -6.57 11.50
CA PRO A 122 26.63 -6.00 11.24
C PRO A 122 27.43 -6.91 10.30
N ALA A 123 28.31 -6.32 9.48
CA ALA A 123 29.11 -7.06 8.50
C ALA A 123 30.05 -8.10 9.15
N GLU A 124 30.46 -7.87 10.40
CA GLU A 124 31.31 -8.76 11.19
C GLU A 124 30.62 -10.06 11.61
N ASP A 125 29.29 -10.06 11.62
CA ASP A 125 28.44 -11.22 11.91
C ASP A 125 28.90 -12.04 13.13
N PRO A 126 28.89 -11.49 14.35
CA PRO A 126 29.37 -12.17 15.53
C PRO A 126 28.65 -13.48 15.86
N ALA A 127 27.36 -13.62 15.45
CA ALA A 127 26.58 -14.83 15.61
C ALA A 127 26.81 -15.85 14.47
N ARG A 128 27.56 -15.50 13.44
CA ARG A 128 27.89 -16.37 12.28
C ARG A 128 26.65 -16.93 11.58
N ILE A 129 25.71 -16.07 11.29
CA ILE A 129 24.45 -16.47 10.64
C ILE A 129 24.48 -16.31 9.13
N LYS A 130 25.48 -15.64 8.57
CA LYS A 130 25.59 -15.35 7.13
C LYS A 130 25.51 -16.62 6.30
N GLY A 131 24.55 -16.63 5.36
CA GLY A 131 24.37 -17.73 4.41
C GLY A 131 23.63 -18.96 4.98
N LEU A 132 23.09 -18.88 6.20
CA LEU A 132 22.21 -19.93 6.69
C LEU A 132 20.93 -19.99 5.85
N ALA A 133 20.49 -21.21 5.54
CA ALA A 133 19.25 -21.43 4.81
C ALA A 133 18.00 -21.23 5.68
N GLY A 134 18.10 -21.46 6.99
CA GLY A 134 16.99 -21.40 7.93
C GLY A 134 17.01 -20.13 8.79
N ALA A 135 15.95 -19.32 8.69
CA ALA A 135 15.78 -18.11 9.50
C ALA A 135 15.67 -18.42 11.02
N ALA A 136 14.95 -19.50 11.37
CA ALA A 136 14.86 -19.95 12.75
C ALA A 136 16.21 -20.37 13.33
N ASP A 137 17.07 -21.03 12.55
CA ASP A 137 18.40 -21.41 12.98
C ASP A 137 19.31 -20.19 13.15
N ALA A 138 19.14 -19.17 12.31
CA ALA A 138 19.82 -17.91 12.50
C ALA A 138 19.45 -17.24 13.83
N LEU A 139 18.18 -17.21 14.19
CA LEU A 139 17.72 -16.67 15.47
C LEU A 139 18.26 -17.48 16.67
N LYS A 140 18.36 -18.80 16.54
CA LYS A 140 19.03 -19.63 17.58
C LYS A 140 20.46 -19.21 17.82
N ARG A 141 21.26 -19.07 16.74
CA ARG A 141 22.66 -18.63 16.86
C ARG A 141 22.80 -17.24 17.46
N ILE A 142 21.92 -16.28 17.08
CA ILE A 142 21.89 -14.95 17.68
C ILE A 142 21.63 -15.05 19.19
N SER A 143 20.66 -15.87 19.61
CA SER A 143 20.33 -16.08 21.02
C SER A 143 21.47 -16.76 21.80
N GLU A 144 22.09 -17.79 21.25
CA GLU A 144 23.21 -18.51 21.85
C GLU A 144 24.44 -17.58 22.06
N ALA A 145 24.73 -16.75 21.04
CA ALA A 145 25.79 -15.76 21.10
C ALA A 145 25.47 -14.57 22.03
N LYS A 146 24.19 -14.43 22.48
CA LYS A 146 23.70 -13.22 23.16
C LYS A 146 24.00 -11.95 22.37
N ALA A 147 24.06 -12.08 21.04
CA ALA A 147 24.32 -10.95 20.16
C ALA A 147 23.09 -10.04 20.11
N THR A 148 23.32 -8.73 20.14
CA THR A 148 22.22 -7.76 20.21
C THR A 148 21.26 -7.94 19.04
N PHE A 149 19.96 -8.02 19.34
CA PHE A 149 18.88 -8.09 18.39
C PHE A 149 17.87 -6.97 18.66
N VAL A 150 17.43 -6.28 17.63
CA VAL A 150 16.41 -5.22 17.72
C VAL A 150 15.13 -5.69 17.06
N SER A 151 14.14 -5.94 17.90
CA SER A 151 12.76 -6.22 17.50
C SER A 151 12.02 -4.93 17.18
N ARG A 152 11.09 -4.99 16.23
CA ARG A 152 10.13 -3.88 16.03
C ARG A 152 9.28 -3.61 17.26
N GLY A 153 8.81 -4.62 17.97
CA GLY A 153 8.08 -4.49 19.23
C GLY A 153 6.71 -3.77 19.13
N ASP A 154 6.16 -3.55 17.92
CA ASP A 154 5.00 -2.69 17.65
C ASP A 154 3.76 -3.44 17.11
N ASN A 155 3.77 -4.77 17.17
CA ASN A 155 2.75 -5.65 16.61
C ASN A 155 2.49 -5.48 15.09
N SER A 156 3.45 -4.93 14.34
CA SER A 156 3.43 -4.88 12.87
C SER A 156 3.52 -6.27 12.25
N GLY A 157 3.36 -6.35 10.92
CA GLY A 157 3.57 -7.60 10.17
C GLY A 157 4.96 -8.17 10.36
N THR A 158 6.00 -7.33 10.37
CA THR A 158 7.39 -7.73 10.66
C THR A 158 7.52 -8.29 12.07
N HIS A 159 6.93 -7.64 13.08
CA HIS A 159 6.97 -8.15 14.46
C HIS A 159 6.18 -9.45 14.62
N GLN A 160 5.07 -9.61 13.90
CA GLN A 160 4.30 -10.88 13.90
C GLN A 160 5.12 -12.02 13.28
N LEU A 161 5.82 -11.76 12.16
CA LEU A 161 6.74 -12.73 11.57
C LEU A 161 7.90 -13.05 12.54
N GLU A 162 8.53 -12.05 13.11
CA GLU A 162 9.61 -12.23 14.08
C GLU A 162 9.18 -13.15 15.21
N LYS A 163 8.01 -12.93 15.83
CA LYS A 163 7.44 -13.81 16.86
C LYS A 163 7.24 -15.25 16.37
N LYS A 164 6.81 -15.40 15.10
CA LYS A 164 6.66 -16.72 14.47
C LYS A 164 8.01 -17.42 14.32
N LEU A 165 9.05 -16.70 13.90
CA LEU A 165 10.41 -17.21 13.78
C LEU A 165 10.99 -17.64 15.14
N TRP A 166 10.82 -16.85 16.20
CA TRP A 166 11.24 -17.21 17.55
C TRP A 166 10.51 -18.47 18.04
N LYS A 167 9.21 -18.60 17.78
CA LYS A 167 8.43 -19.81 18.10
C LYS A 167 8.94 -21.02 17.33
N GLU A 168 9.24 -20.88 16.04
CA GLU A 168 9.83 -21.94 15.21
C GLU A 168 11.20 -22.36 15.73
N ALA A 169 12.00 -21.39 16.18
CA ALA A 169 13.27 -21.62 16.85
C ALA A 169 13.12 -22.29 18.26
N LYS A 170 11.88 -22.41 18.77
CA LYS A 170 11.53 -22.89 20.13
C LYS A 170 12.21 -22.06 21.22
N LEU A 171 12.26 -20.74 21.03
CA LEU A 171 12.88 -19.78 21.93
C LEU A 171 11.90 -18.65 22.28
N GLU A 172 12.06 -18.13 23.49
CA GLU A 172 11.44 -16.88 23.94
C GLU A 172 12.56 -15.88 24.20
N PRO A 173 12.77 -14.89 23.31
CA PRO A 173 13.87 -13.95 23.47
C PRO A 173 13.62 -13.03 24.66
N ALA A 174 14.60 -12.91 25.54
CA ALA A 174 14.56 -12.05 26.72
C ALA A 174 15.95 -11.65 27.18
N GLY A 175 16.03 -10.57 27.95
CA GLY A 175 17.28 -10.05 28.53
C GLY A 175 17.88 -8.91 27.75
N ALA A 176 19.06 -8.47 28.17
CA ALA A 176 19.71 -7.24 27.70
C ALA A 176 20.10 -7.25 26.20
N TRP A 177 20.20 -8.41 25.59
CA TRP A 177 20.54 -8.57 24.17
C TRP A 177 19.34 -8.41 23.24
N TYR A 178 18.11 -8.52 23.75
CA TYR A 178 16.88 -8.40 22.99
C TYR A 178 16.20 -7.05 23.29
N LEU A 179 16.23 -6.15 22.33
CA LEU A 179 15.72 -4.79 22.46
C LEU A 179 14.44 -4.62 21.64
N GLN A 180 13.50 -3.84 22.13
CA GLN A 180 12.27 -3.51 21.41
C GLN A 180 12.29 -2.03 21.02
N ALA A 181 12.21 -1.75 19.71
CA ALA A 181 12.22 -0.38 19.19
C ALA A 181 10.88 0.35 19.43
N GLY A 182 9.75 -0.36 19.31
CA GLY A 182 8.42 0.22 19.40
C GLY A 182 8.10 1.22 18.28
N GLN A 183 8.82 1.14 17.14
CA GLN A 183 8.75 2.13 16.07
C GLN A 183 8.65 1.47 14.69
N GLY A 184 8.45 2.31 13.62
CA GLY A 184 8.44 1.87 12.24
C GLY A 184 9.78 1.25 11.78
N MET A 185 9.76 0.49 10.67
CA MET A 185 10.90 -0.33 10.24
C MET A 185 12.16 0.51 9.94
N GLY A 186 12.01 1.68 9.31
CA GLY A 186 13.15 2.55 9.03
C GLY A 186 13.88 3.01 10.32
N ALA A 187 13.14 3.41 11.35
CA ALA A 187 13.71 3.77 12.65
C ALA A 187 14.33 2.55 13.34
N THR A 188 13.70 1.37 13.27
CA THR A 188 14.23 0.11 13.79
C THR A 188 15.58 -0.24 13.16
N LEU A 189 15.72 -0.08 11.85
CA LEU A 189 16.99 -0.28 11.13
C LEU A 189 18.07 0.72 11.57
N GLY A 190 17.70 1.98 11.82
CA GLY A 190 18.60 2.99 12.37
C GLY A 190 19.16 2.56 13.74
N ILE A 191 18.28 2.16 14.66
CA ILE A 191 18.66 1.65 15.99
C ILE A 191 19.54 0.41 15.89
N ALA A 192 19.18 -0.54 15.01
CA ALA A 192 19.99 -1.75 14.80
C ALA A 192 21.38 -1.42 14.26
N SER A 193 21.48 -0.46 13.34
CA SER A 193 22.76 0.02 12.81
C SER A 193 23.65 0.63 13.89
N GLU A 194 23.12 1.56 14.70
CA GLU A 194 23.86 2.20 15.79
C GLU A 194 24.36 1.21 16.85
N LYS A 195 23.56 0.19 17.14
CA LYS A 195 23.88 -0.84 18.14
C LYS A 195 24.65 -2.02 17.57
N ARG A 196 24.98 -2.02 16.26
CA ARG A 196 25.59 -3.16 15.56
C ARG A 196 24.81 -4.45 15.83
N ALA A 197 23.50 -4.37 15.73
CA ALA A 197 22.56 -5.41 16.10
C ALA A 197 21.94 -6.11 14.88
N TYR A 198 21.39 -7.28 15.12
CA TYR A 198 20.56 -8.00 14.16
C TYR A 198 19.12 -7.48 14.19
N ALA A 199 18.42 -7.57 13.07
CA ALA A 199 17.00 -7.28 12.98
C ALA A 199 16.36 -8.08 11.82
N VAL A 200 15.06 -8.37 11.94
CA VAL A 200 14.23 -8.82 10.83
C VAL A 200 13.65 -7.58 10.14
N THR A 201 13.71 -7.53 8.83
CA THR A 201 13.14 -6.46 8.03
C THR A 201 12.60 -6.99 6.70
N ASP A 202 11.64 -6.32 6.09
CA ASP A 202 11.33 -6.54 4.69
C ASP A 202 12.46 -5.99 3.79
N ARG A 203 12.75 -6.69 2.68
CA ARG A 203 13.82 -6.31 1.75
C ARG A 203 13.60 -4.91 1.18
N GLY A 204 12.35 -4.55 0.86
CA GLY A 204 12.05 -3.25 0.27
C GLY A 204 12.46 -2.09 1.19
N THR A 205 12.09 -2.15 2.48
CA THR A 205 12.53 -1.14 3.45
C THR A 205 14.05 -1.16 3.63
N PHE A 206 14.68 -2.34 3.71
CA PHE A 206 16.15 -2.41 3.81
C PHE A 206 16.84 -1.73 2.64
N LEU A 207 16.44 -2.01 1.40
CA LEU A 207 17.02 -1.39 0.20
C LEU A 207 16.81 0.14 0.19
N ALA A 208 15.65 0.61 0.66
CA ALA A 208 15.37 2.04 0.77
C ALA A 208 16.29 2.74 1.79
N PHE A 209 16.73 2.03 2.82
CA PHE A 209 17.55 2.56 3.91
C PHE A 209 19.02 2.15 3.84
N GLN A 210 19.44 1.21 2.98
CA GLN A 210 20.78 0.62 2.97
C GLN A 210 21.93 1.62 2.89
N LYS A 211 21.73 2.78 2.23
CA LYS A 211 22.75 3.85 2.19
C LYS A 211 22.86 4.67 3.49
N ARG A 212 21.91 4.48 4.42
CA ARG A 212 21.84 5.21 5.70
C ARG A 212 22.18 4.36 6.90
N VAL A 213 22.33 3.05 6.72
CA VAL A 213 22.61 2.09 7.79
C VAL A 213 23.86 1.27 7.48
N GLN A 214 24.58 0.85 8.51
CA GLN A 214 25.77 0.00 8.40
C GLN A 214 25.41 -1.46 8.70
N LEU A 215 24.41 -1.96 7.96
CA LEU A 215 23.92 -3.33 8.05
C LEU A 215 24.04 -4.01 6.69
N VAL A 216 24.19 -5.33 6.72
CA VAL A 216 24.20 -6.18 5.51
C VAL A 216 23.13 -7.26 5.61
N ASN A 217 22.66 -7.75 4.47
CA ASN A 217 21.79 -8.92 4.40
C ASN A 217 22.61 -10.18 4.74
N LEU A 218 22.16 -10.95 5.71
CA LEU A 218 22.85 -12.13 6.23
C LEU A 218 22.07 -13.42 5.97
N VAL A 219 20.73 -13.38 6.04
CA VAL A 219 19.85 -14.54 5.81
C VAL A 219 18.65 -14.14 4.96
N GLU A 220 18.41 -14.92 3.91
CA GLU A 220 17.35 -14.71 2.93
C GLU A 220 16.87 -16.05 2.33
N LYS A 221 15.84 -16.02 1.48
CA LYS A 221 15.36 -17.16 0.68
C LYS A 221 14.78 -18.33 1.48
N ASP A 222 14.56 -18.17 2.79
CA ASP A 222 13.73 -19.13 3.52
C ASP A 222 12.26 -18.87 3.19
N ARG A 223 11.48 -19.92 2.92
CA ARG A 223 10.06 -19.82 2.59
C ARG A 223 9.24 -19.11 3.67
N ILE A 224 9.62 -19.24 4.95
CA ILE A 224 8.95 -18.57 6.08
C ILE A 224 9.14 -17.04 6.02
N LEU A 225 10.15 -16.57 5.28
CA LEU A 225 10.44 -15.15 5.09
C LEU A 225 9.62 -14.51 3.97
N LEU A 226 8.75 -15.27 3.28
CA LEU A 226 7.90 -14.71 2.24
C LEU A 226 6.91 -13.71 2.81
N ASN A 227 6.92 -12.50 2.28
CA ASN A 227 6.11 -11.38 2.73
C ASN A 227 5.01 -11.06 1.71
N ILE A 228 3.81 -11.59 1.95
CA ILE A 228 2.69 -11.58 1.01
C ILE A 228 1.77 -10.39 1.31
N TYR A 229 1.56 -9.53 0.32
CA TYR A 229 0.67 -8.37 0.39
C TYR A 229 -0.68 -8.69 -0.20
N SER A 230 -1.71 -8.36 0.55
CA SER A 230 -3.11 -8.50 0.13
C SER A 230 -3.84 -7.18 0.23
N VAL A 231 -4.79 -6.98 -0.67
CA VAL A 231 -5.80 -5.93 -0.57
C VAL A 231 -7.11 -6.52 -0.07
N LEU A 232 -7.74 -5.86 0.91
CA LEU A 232 -9.02 -6.27 1.48
C LEU A 232 -9.96 -5.06 1.55
N GLU A 233 -11.25 -5.30 1.49
CA GLU A 233 -12.30 -4.29 1.54
C GLU A 233 -13.05 -4.37 2.87
N ALA A 234 -13.43 -3.23 3.45
CA ALA A 234 -14.30 -3.18 4.61
C ALA A 234 -15.70 -3.69 4.25
N ASN A 235 -16.34 -4.43 5.13
CA ASN A 235 -17.67 -4.98 4.89
C ASN A 235 -18.73 -3.87 4.95
N ALA A 236 -19.19 -3.39 3.79
CA ALA A 236 -20.18 -2.32 3.68
C ALA A 236 -21.55 -2.68 4.31
N THR A 237 -21.89 -3.97 4.43
CA THR A 237 -23.11 -4.40 5.12
C THR A 237 -23.03 -4.11 6.62
N LYS A 238 -21.85 -4.26 7.22
CA LYS A 238 -21.59 -3.90 8.63
C LYS A 238 -21.32 -2.41 8.81
N PHE A 239 -20.70 -1.76 7.80
CA PHE A 239 -20.28 -0.35 7.85
C PHE A 239 -20.90 0.45 6.70
N PRO A 240 -22.21 0.75 6.70
CA PRO A 240 -22.90 1.32 5.54
C PRO A 240 -22.45 2.75 5.18
N ARG A 241 -21.66 3.40 6.03
CA ARG A 241 -21.11 4.74 5.76
C ARG A 241 -19.79 4.74 4.99
N VAL A 242 -19.16 3.59 4.74
CA VAL A 242 -17.92 3.52 3.96
C VAL A 242 -18.19 3.78 2.46
N ASN A 243 -17.20 4.30 1.76
CA ASN A 243 -17.25 4.44 0.29
C ASN A 243 -16.93 3.08 -0.37
N ALA A 244 -17.87 2.12 -0.30
CA ALA A 244 -17.65 0.76 -0.79
C ALA A 244 -17.27 0.73 -2.28
N ALA A 245 -17.90 1.56 -3.13
CA ALA A 245 -17.57 1.64 -4.55
C ALA A 245 -16.13 2.11 -4.78
N GLY A 246 -15.69 3.13 -4.02
CA GLY A 246 -14.31 3.62 -4.08
C GLY A 246 -13.31 2.60 -3.56
N GLY A 247 -13.62 1.89 -2.48
CA GLY A 247 -12.78 0.81 -1.94
C GLY A 247 -12.59 -0.33 -2.94
N LYS A 248 -13.69 -0.78 -3.56
CA LYS A 248 -13.65 -1.79 -4.62
C LYS A 248 -12.84 -1.31 -5.83
N ALA A 249 -13.06 -0.07 -6.27
CA ALA A 249 -12.34 0.50 -7.41
C ALA A 249 -10.83 0.56 -7.14
N PHE A 250 -10.40 0.94 -5.93
CA PHE A 250 -8.99 0.94 -5.54
C PHE A 250 -8.42 -0.49 -5.49
N ALA A 251 -9.16 -1.43 -4.90
CA ALA A 251 -8.73 -2.82 -4.85
C ALA A 251 -8.60 -3.45 -6.24
N ASP A 252 -9.52 -3.17 -7.16
CA ASP A 252 -9.45 -3.63 -8.57
C ASP A 252 -8.29 -2.94 -9.32
N PHE A 253 -8.03 -1.67 -9.04
CA PHE A 253 -6.90 -0.94 -9.60
C PHE A 253 -5.57 -1.61 -9.20
N MET A 254 -5.40 -1.96 -7.92
CA MET A 254 -4.18 -2.64 -7.43
C MET A 254 -3.90 -3.98 -8.13
N LEU A 255 -4.92 -4.61 -8.72
CA LEU A 255 -4.84 -5.88 -9.45
C LEU A 255 -4.82 -5.71 -10.98
N SER A 256 -4.85 -4.47 -11.46
CA SER A 256 -4.85 -4.19 -12.90
C SER A 256 -3.50 -4.52 -13.53
N LYS A 257 -3.52 -4.92 -14.80
CA LYS A 257 -2.28 -5.22 -15.56
C LYS A 257 -1.28 -4.06 -15.52
N GLU A 258 -1.78 -2.82 -15.61
CA GLU A 258 -0.95 -1.60 -15.56
C GLU A 258 -0.19 -1.52 -14.23
N VAL A 259 -0.86 -1.73 -13.10
CA VAL A 259 -0.24 -1.70 -11.77
C VAL A 259 0.73 -2.87 -11.58
N LEU A 260 0.38 -4.06 -12.05
CA LEU A 260 1.25 -5.23 -11.94
C LEU A 260 2.57 -5.08 -12.72
N GLU A 261 2.55 -4.43 -13.89
CA GLU A 261 3.79 -4.12 -14.63
C GLU A 261 4.64 -3.06 -13.89
N ILE A 262 4.02 -2.09 -13.23
CA ILE A 262 4.75 -1.14 -12.38
C ILE A 262 5.38 -1.86 -11.19
N ILE A 263 4.64 -2.70 -10.48
CA ILE A 263 5.14 -3.48 -9.35
C ILE A 263 6.36 -4.32 -9.76
N LYS A 264 6.29 -4.97 -10.91
CA LYS A 264 7.34 -5.85 -11.44
C LYS A 264 8.68 -5.14 -11.68
N THR A 265 8.66 -3.85 -11.97
CA THR A 265 9.86 -3.06 -12.26
C THR A 265 10.18 -2.04 -11.17
N PHE A 266 9.29 -1.89 -10.18
CA PHE A 266 9.46 -0.88 -9.14
C PHE A 266 10.73 -1.10 -8.33
N GLY A 267 11.60 -0.12 -8.32
CA GLY A 267 12.88 -0.15 -7.59
C GLY A 267 14.09 -0.51 -8.44
N VAL A 268 13.93 -1.10 -9.63
CA VAL A 268 15.05 -1.55 -10.48
C VAL A 268 16.01 -0.39 -10.80
N ASP A 269 15.50 0.77 -11.20
CA ASP A 269 16.35 1.92 -11.54
C ASP A 269 17.18 2.44 -10.35
N LYS A 270 16.66 2.27 -9.14
CA LYS A 270 17.28 2.80 -7.93
C LYS A 270 18.17 1.80 -7.20
N TYR A 271 17.80 0.53 -7.22
CA TYR A 271 18.41 -0.53 -6.42
C TYR A 271 19.02 -1.67 -7.24
N GLY A 272 18.82 -1.69 -8.57
CA GLY A 272 19.30 -2.75 -9.46
C GLY A 272 18.40 -3.99 -9.49
N GLU A 273 17.41 -4.07 -8.62
CA GLU A 273 16.44 -5.16 -8.52
C GLU A 273 15.05 -4.65 -8.14
N PRO A 274 13.97 -5.38 -8.47
CA PRO A 274 12.62 -4.99 -8.09
C PRO A 274 12.43 -5.15 -6.58
N LEU A 275 11.67 -4.23 -5.97
CA LEU A 275 11.31 -4.31 -4.55
C LEU A 275 10.14 -5.28 -4.29
N PHE A 276 9.34 -5.59 -5.31
CA PHE A 276 8.14 -6.41 -5.20
C PHE A 276 7.96 -7.28 -6.43
N PHE A 277 7.24 -8.38 -6.27
CA PHE A 277 6.89 -9.34 -7.32
C PHE A 277 5.36 -9.48 -7.39
N PRO A 278 4.73 -9.32 -8.57
CA PRO A 278 3.27 -9.36 -8.70
C PRO A 278 2.70 -10.78 -8.50
N ASP A 279 1.58 -10.86 -7.76
CA ASP A 279 0.91 -12.13 -7.41
C ASP A 279 -0.59 -12.15 -7.70
N ALA A 280 -1.13 -11.11 -8.31
CA ALA A 280 -2.56 -11.10 -8.65
C ALA A 280 -2.95 -12.32 -9.48
N GLY A 281 -4.00 -13.01 -9.03
CA GLY A 281 -4.48 -14.24 -9.67
C GLY A 281 -3.73 -15.51 -9.30
N LYS A 282 -2.65 -15.44 -8.52
CA LYS A 282 -1.95 -16.62 -7.99
C LYS A 282 -2.64 -17.14 -6.73
N ARG A 283 -2.40 -18.40 -6.40
CA ARG A 283 -2.78 -19.00 -5.13
C ARG A 283 -1.63 -18.79 -4.13
N GLU A 284 -1.97 -18.53 -2.87
CA GLU A 284 -0.98 -18.28 -1.80
C GLU A 284 -0.09 -19.51 -1.51
N ASP A 285 -0.64 -20.71 -1.68
CA ASP A 285 0.09 -21.97 -1.49
C ASP A 285 1.05 -22.30 -2.65
N ALA A 286 0.95 -21.56 -3.75
CA ALA A 286 1.81 -21.69 -4.94
C ALA A 286 2.94 -20.65 -5.00
N LEU A 287 3.10 -19.81 -3.95
CA LEU A 287 4.17 -18.81 -3.83
C LEU A 287 5.44 -19.36 -3.19
#